data_fc66f368e58a7915ad36b876040bec44
#
_entry.id   fc66f368e58a7915ad36b876040bec44
#
_cell.length_a   1.000
_cell.length_b   1.000
_cell.length_c   1.000
_cell.angle_alpha   90.00
_cell.angle_beta   90.00
_cell.angle_gamma   90.00
#
_symmetry.space_group_name_H-M   'P 1'
#
loop_
_entity.id
_entity.type
_entity.pdbx_description
1 polymer ?
#
loop_
_entity_poly.entity_id
_entity_poly.type
_entity_poly.pdbx_seq_one_letter_code
_entity_poly.pdbx_strand_id
1 'polypeptide(L)'
;MKANKKQTVIIVTAYGEDNYFQKRYEDVVGIYTSVKNAIKGAKADGLTNSQIDYLNRINAFYMLDKALNEGRSGESAQVEYEEETDARRKPCTSSYMFQSYNLN
;
A
#
# COMPACT_ATOMS: atom_id res chain seq x y z
N MET A 1 -30.16 19.55 5.42
CA MET A 1 -29.20 18.68 5.94
C MET A 1 -28.23 18.22 4.89
N LYS A 2 -27.07 18.03 5.26
CA LYS A 2 -26.11 17.71 4.29
C LYS A 2 -26.10 16.24 3.95
N ALA A 3 -25.87 15.97 2.71
CA ALA A 3 -25.82 14.61 2.28
C ALA A 3 -24.66 13.90 2.96
N ASN A 4 -24.80 12.64 3.14
CA ASN A 4 -23.74 11.85 3.68
C ASN A 4 -22.61 11.82 2.71
N LYS A 5 -21.47 12.33 3.11
CA LYS A 5 -20.30 12.22 2.30
C LYS A 5 -19.68 10.88 2.56
N LYS A 6 -19.37 10.20 1.51
CA LYS A 6 -18.62 8.98 1.65
C LYS A 6 -17.24 9.33 2.12
N GLN A 7 -16.77 8.61 3.09
CA GLN A 7 -15.42 8.78 3.55
C GLN A 7 -14.53 7.84 2.78
N THR A 8 -13.57 8.41 2.08
CA THR A 8 -12.63 7.61 1.30
C THR A 8 -11.33 7.53 2.06
N VAL A 9 -10.79 6.35 2.13
CA VAL A 9 -9.55 6.09 2.84
C VAL A 9 -8.61 5.30 1.96
N ILE A 10 -7.35 5.20 2.38
CA ILE A 10 -6.37 4.32 1.75
C ILE A 10 -6.15 3.15 2.69
N ILE A 11 -6.34 1.96 2.20
CA ILE A 11 -6.02 0.74 2.93
C ILE A 11 -4.68 0.23 2.40
N VAL A 12 -3.76 0.01 3.31
CA VAL A 12 -2.45 -0.53 2.96
C VAL A 12 -2.40 -1.97 3.42
N THR A 13 -2.07 -2.85 2.50
CA THR A 13 -1.97 -4.28 2.77
C THR A 13 -0.56 -4.74 2.44
N ALA A 14 0.03 -5.51 3.34
CA ALA A 14 1.31 -6.17 3.10
C ALA A 14 1.02 -7.62 2.77
N TYR A 15 1.71 -8.13 1.77
CA TYR A 15 1.47 -9.51 1.38
C TYR A 15 2.75 -10.12 0.84
N GLY A 16 2.77 -11.45 0.80
CA GLY A 16 3.93 -12.14 0.28
C GLY A 16 3.79 -13.63 0.41
N GLU A 17 4.88 -14.32 0.16
CA GLU A 17 4.94 -15.75 0.30
C GLU A 17 6.10 -16.12 1.20
N ASP A 18 5.84 -17.04 2.08
CA ASP A 18 6.89 -17.64 2.88
C ASP A 18 7.35 -18.88 2.16
N ASN A 19 8.50 -18.80 1.54
CA ASN A 19 9.00 -19.91 0.73
C ASN A 19 9.35 -21.13 1.57
N TYR A 20 9.64 -20.92 2.83
CA TYR A 20 9.94 -22.00 3.75
C TYR A 20 8.74 -22.91 3.95
N PHE A 21 7.59 -22.31 4.19
CA PHE A 21 6.37 -23.03 4.47
C PHE A 21 5.43 -23.03 3.30
N GLN A 22 5.81 -22.39 2.22
CA GLN A 22 4.99 -22.26 1.02
C GLN A 22 3.63 -21.67 1.36
N LYS A 23 3.64 -20.70 2.24
CA LYS A 23 2.41 -20.05 2.68
C LYS A 23 2.37 -18.64 2.15
N ARG A 24 1.18 -18.23 1.83
CA ARG A 24 0.95 -16.82 1.47
C ARG A 24 0.39 -16.12 2.68
N TYR A 25 0.75 -14.87 2.83
CA TYR A 25 0.20 -14.07 3.89
C TYR A 25 -0.29 -12.76 3.33
N GLU A 26 -1.24 -12.19 4.04
CA GLU A 26 -1.82 -10.91 3.65
C GLU A 26 -2.31 -10.23 4.92
N ASP A 27 -1.68 -9.13 5.28
CA ASP A 27 -2.00 -8.43 6.52
C ASP A 27 -2.30 -6.97 6.22
N VAL A 28 -3.33 -6.46 6.85
CA VAL A 28 -3.64 -5.03 6.73
C VAL A 28 -2.66 -4.27 7.61
N VAL A 29 -1.90 -3.39 6.98
CA VAL A 29 -0.96 -2.54 7.70
C VAL A 29 -1.72 -1.42 8.42
N GLY A 30 -2.69 -0.84 7.73
CA GLY A 30 -3.48 0.21 8.34
C GLY A 30 -4.43 0.83 7.36
N ILE A 31 -5.23 1.74 7.88
CA ILE A 31 -6.22 2.49 7.12
C ILE A 31 -5.92 3.96 7.37
N TYR A 32 -5.80 4.73 6.30
CA TYR A 32 -5.29 6.09 6.39
C TYR A 32 -6.20 7.04 5.62
N THR A 33 -6.27 8.27 6.10
CA THR A 33 -7.10 9.28 5.44
C THR A 33 -6.31 10.14 4.47
N SER A 34 -5.00 9.92 4.38
CA SER A 34 -4.18 10.64 3.41
C SER A 34 -3.11 9.71 2.87
N VAL A 35 -2.66 10.01 1.66
CA VAL A 35 -1.59 9.24 1.05
C VAL A 35 -0.30 9.41 1.85
N LYS A 36 -0.05 10.60 2.34
CA LYS A 36 1.16 10.85 3.12
C LYS A 36 1.23 9.93 4.34
N ASN A 37 0.13 9.81 5.06
CA ASN A 37 0.09 8.96 6.24
C ASN A 37 0.16 7.48 5.86
N ALA A 38 -0.43 7.12 4.73
CA ALA A 38 -0.34 5.74 4.24
C ALA A 38 1.10 5.36 3.95
N ILE A 39 1.85 6.26 3.30
CA ILE A 39 3.25 6.00 3.02
C ILE A 39 4.03 5.85 4.32
N LYS A 40 3.75 6.72 5.27
CA LYS A 40 4.44 6.71 6.54
C LYS A 40 4.19 5.40 7.28
N GLY A 41 2.95 4.96 7.29
CA GLY A 41 2.61 3.69 7.94
C GLY A 41 3.24 2.51 7.24
N ALA A 42 3.24 2.52 5.92
CA ALA A 42 3.85 1.44 5.15
C ALA A 42 5.35 1.40 5.38
N LYS A 43 6.00 2.57 5.45
CA LYS A 43 7.44 2.61 5.72
C LYS A 43 7.76 2.03 7.09
N ALA A 44 6.95 2.34 8.07
CA ALA A 44 7.15 1.79 9.41
C ALA A 44 7.02 0.28 9.40
N ASP A 45 6.24 -0.26 8.48
CA ASP A 45 6.05 -1.70 8.36
C ASP A 45 7.15 -2.36 7.52
N GLY A 46 7.85 -1.60 6.68
CA GLY A 46 8.91 -2.19 5.89
C GLY A 46 8.98 -1.76 4.43
N LEU A 47 8.09 -0.88 4.00
CA LEU A 47 8.15 -0.39 2.63
C LEU A 47 9.48 0.33 2.42
N THR A 48 10.20 -0.05 1.37
CA THR A 48 11.53 0.47 1.13
C THR A 48 11.50 1.72 0.28
N ASN A 49 12.60 2.47 0.31
CA ASN A 49 12.71 3.64 -0.55
C ASN A 49 12.66 3.26 -2.03
N SER A 50 13.21 2.13 -2.39
CA SER A 50 13.12 1.62 -3.75
C SER A 50 11.69 1.42 -4.18
N GLN A 51 10.90 0.83 -3.31
CA GLN A 51 9.49 0.60 -3.60
C GLN A 51 8.74 1.93 -3.72
N ILE A 52 9.07 2.88 -2.86
CA ILE A 52 8.46 4.20 -2.93
C ILE A 52 8.82 4.88 -4.25
N ASP A 53 10.07 4.78 -4.66
CA ASP A 53 10.51 5.39 -5.92
C ASP A 53 9.76 4.78 -7.10
N TYR A 54 9.56 3.49 -7.06
CA TYR A 54 8.81 2.84 -8.13
C TYR A 54 7.37 3.36 -8.19
N LEU A 55 6.73 3.44 -7.03
CA LEU A 55 5.35 3.91 -6.98
C LEU A 55 5.24 5.36 -7.44
N ASN A 56 6.24 6.17 -7.12
CA ASN A 56 6.27 7.54 -7.61
C ASN A 56 6.43 7.59 -9.12
N ARG A 57 7.25 6.71 -9.65
CA ARG A 57 7.50 6.70 -11.09
C ARG A 57 6.26 6.35 -11.90
N ILE A 58 5.42 5.49 -11.36
CA ILE A 58 4.20 5.14 -12.07
C ILE A 58 3.02 6.00 -11.66
N ASN A 59 3.30 7.10 -10.96
CA ASN A 59 2.28 8.07 -10.53
C ASN A 59 1.23 7.48 -9.61
N ALA A 60 1.58 6.41 -8.90
CA ALA A 60 0.62 5.72 -8.06
C ALA A 60 0.08 6.60 -6.96
N PHE A 61 0.98 7.31 -6.28
CA PHE A 61 0.56 8.15 -5.16
C PHE A 61 -0.28 9.34 -5.64
N TYR A 62 0.05 9.86 -6.81
CA TYR A 62 -0.75 10.93 -7.37
C TYR A 62 -2.17 10.45 -7.66
N MET A 63 -2.28 9.27 -8.25
CA MET A 63 -3.60 8.72 -8.59
C MET A 63 -4.40 8.38 -7.34
N LEU A 64 -3.74 7.89 -6.30
CA LEU A 64 -4.42 7.60 -5.05
C LEU A 64 -4.91 8.88 -4.37
N ASP A 65 -4.08 9.92 -4.39
CA ASP A 65 -4.47 11.19 -3.82
C ASP A 65 -5.67 11.77 -4.58
N LYS A 66 -5.64 11.64 -5.89
CA LYS A 66 -6.75 12.11 -6.70
C LYS A 66 -8.03 11.34 -6.37
N ALA A 67 -7.91 10.03 -6.18
CA ALA A 67 -9.05 9.21 -5.81
C ALA A 67 -9.62 9.63 -4.47
N LEU A 68 -8.74 9.95 -3.51
CA LEU A 68 -9.21 10.43 -2.22
C LEU A 68 -9.98 11.73 -2.36
N ASN A 69 -9.45 12.65 -3.14
CA ASN A 69 -10.08 13.95 -3.31
C ASN A 69 -11.42 13.84 -4.03
N GLU A 70 -11.54 12.87 -4.90
CA GLU A 70 -12.75 12.68 -5.68
C GLU A 70 -13.72 11.71 -5.05
N GLY A 71 -13.34 11.11 -3.93
CA GLY A 71 -14.21 10.15 -3.27
C GLY A 71 -14.36 8.84 -4.05
N ARG A 72 -13.34 8.46 -4.81
CA ARG A 72 -13.41 7.26 -5.64
C ARG A 72 -12.78 6.08 -4.95
N SER A 73 -13.54 5.01 -4.90
CA SER A 73 -13.08 3.73 -4.40
C SER A 73 -12.51 2.94 -5.57
N GLY A 74 -11.60 2.02 -5.28
CA GLY A 74 -11.13 1.10 -6.29
C GLY A 74 -9.84 1.47 -6.99
N GLU A 75 -9.29 2.64 -6.69
CA GLU A 75 -7.96 2.96 -7.21
C GLU A 75 -6.95 2.16 -6.42
N SER A 76 -6.06 1.45 -7.10
CA SER A 76 -5.10 0.63 -6.38
C SER A 76 -3.73 0.71 -7.03
N ALA A 77 -2.72 0.48 -6.23
CA ALA A 77 -1.35 0.44 -6.68
C ALA A 77 -0.63 -0.64 -5.90
N GLN A 78 0.16 -1.42 -6.59
CA GLN A 78 0.90 -2.50 -5.99
C GLN A 78 2.37 -2.33 -6.27
N VAL A 79 3.20 -2.72 -5.32
CA VAL A 79 4.62 -2.80 -5.55
C VAL A 79 5.10 -4.12 -4.98
N GLU A 80 5.80 -4.88 -5.82
CA GLU A 80 6.23 -6.21 -5.47
C GLU A 80 7.48 -6.17 -4.62
N TYR A 81 7.66 -7.23 -3.90
CA TYR A 81 8.92 -7.49 -3.23
C TYR A 81 10.00 -7.70 -4.28
N GLU A 82 11.11 -7.02 -4.09
CA GLU A 82 12.25 -7.19 -4.98
C GLU A 82 13.18 -8.22 -4.37
N GLU A 83 13.43 -9.27 -5.11
CA GLU A 83 14.28 -10.31 -4.61
C GLU A 83 15.70 -9.81 -4.48
N GLU A 84 16.28 -10.01 -3.32
CA GLU A 84 17.64 -9.62 -3.09
C GLU A 84 18.59 -10.66 -3.64
N THR A 85 19.70 -10.18 -4.20
CA THR A 85 20.71 -11.10 -4.67
C THR A 85 21.60 -11.60 -3.56
N ASP A 86 21.61 -10.91 -2.43
CA ASP A 86 22.41 -11.32 -1.30
C ASP A 86 21.62 -12.30 -0.46
N ALA A 87 22.09 -13.55 -0.46
CA ALA A 87 21.37 -14.62 0.21
C ALA A 87 21.29 -14.43 1.71
N ARG A 88 22.13 -13.57 2.28
CA ARG A 88 22.08 -13.35 3.71
C ARG A 88 21.03 -12.34 4.12
N ARG A 89 20.42 -11.69 3.16
CA ARG A 89 19.41 -10.71 3.49
C ARG A 89 18.18 -11.40 4.01
N LYS A 90 17.60 -10.79 4.99
CA LYS A 90 16.39 -11.33 5.54
C LYS A 90 15.25 -11.14 4.57
N PRO A 91 14.45 -12.17 4.42
CA PRO A 91 13.32 -12.07 3.49
C PRO A 91 12.14 -11.39 4.15
N CYS A 92 12.35 -10.23 4.69
CA CYS A 92 11.29 -9.56 5.40
C CYS A 92 10.69 -8.40 4.63
N THR A 93 11.16 -8.17 3.41
CA THR A 93 10.54 -7.13 2.60
C THR A 93 9.27 -7.70 2.01
N SER A 94 8.19 -7.00 2.24
CA SER A 94 6.90 -7.44 1.74
C SER A 94 6.57 -6.73 0.46
N SER A 95 5.61 -7.29 -0.26
CA SER A 95 4.93 -6.57 -1.32
C SER A 95 3.82 -5.78 -0.66
N TYR A 96 3.45 -4.67 -1.26
CA TYR A 96 2.46 -3.79 -0.68
C TYR A 96 1.42 -3.38 -1.69
N MET A 97 0.21 -3.25 -1.24
CA MET A 97 -0.89 -2.73 -2.05
C MET A 97 -1.53 -1.57 -1.32
N PHE A 98 -1.70 -0.48 -2.04
CA PHE A 98 -2.41 0.70 -1.56
C PHE A 98 -3.71 0.77 -2.34
N GLN A 99 -4.81 0.92 -1.65
CA GLN A 99 -6.10 0.87 -2.31
C GLN A 99 -7.04 1.89 -1.71
N SER A 100 -7.70 2.67 -2.57
CA SER A 100 -8.71 3.59 -2.08
C SER A 100 -10.01 2.84 -1.85
N TYR A 101 -10.72 3.23 -0.82
CA TYR A 101 -11.92 2.52 -0.42
C TYR A 101 -12.89 3.49 0.25
N ASN A 102 -14.16 3.35 -0.09
CA ASN A 102 -15.23 4.14 0.54
C ASN A 102 -15.80 3.37 1.70
N LEU A 103 -15.86 4.03 2.84
CA LEU A 103 -16.27 3.37 4.07
C LEU A 103 -17.78 3.23 4.21
N ASN A 104 -18.52 3.78 3.36
CA ASN A 104 -19.94 3.60 3.47
C ASN A 104 -20.43 2.57 2.55
#